data_336e6308e92b6e2863738a39e25617b0
#
_entry.id   336e6308e92b6e2863738a39e25617b0
#
_cell.length_a   1.000
_cell.length_b   1.000
_cell.length_c   1.000
_cell.angle_alpha   90.00
_cell.angle_beta   90.00
_cell.angle_gamma   90.00
#
_symmetry.space_group_name_H-M   'P 1'
#
loop_
_entity.id
_entity.type
_entity.pdbx_description
1 polymer ?
#
loop_
_entity_poly.entity_id
_entity_poly.type
_entity_poly.pdbx_seq_one_letter_code
_entity_poly.pdbx_strand_id
1 'polypeptide(L)'
;MKIDSTDFGSITINGITYTHDILIQLSGEVVKRKKKLSKKYYGTSHIISLEEAEFAYEKGCDTLVLGTGQYGNVKLSPEAAEFFEHHVCRVILMPTPDAIETYNKTRGKAKTIGLFHVTC
;
A
#
# COMPACT_ATOMS: atom_id res chain seq x y z
N MET A 1 -3.13 -12.58 -10.90
CA MET A 1 -2.68 -12.10 -9.57
C MET A 1 -3.89 -11.66 -8.76
N LYS A 2 -4.00 -12.17 -7.55
CA LYS A 2 -5.16 -11.91 -6.70
C LYS A 2 -4.75 -11.96 -5.23
N ILE A 3 -5.24 -10.99 -4.44
CA ILE A 3 -5.12 -11.05 -2.99
C ILE A 3 -6.25 -11.93 -2.48
N ASP A 4 -5.90 -13.02 -1.80
CA ASP A 4 -6.88 -14.02 -1.35
C ASP A 4 -7.55 -13.63 -0.02
N SER A 5 -6.76 -13.20 0.96
CA SER A 5 -7.25 -12.90 2.30
C SER A 5 -6.24 -12.12 3.12
N THR A 6 -6.68 -11.61 4.27
CA THR A 6 -5.80 -10.97 5.24
C THR A 6 -6.33 -11.26 6.65
N ASP A 7 -5.39 -11.39 7.59
CA ASP A 7 -5.66 -11.48 9.03
C ASP A 7 -4.71 -10.53 9.74
N PHE A 8 -4.88 -10.34 11.04
CA PHE A 8 -3.95 -9.51 11.80
C PHE A 8 -2.54 -10.13 11.71
N GLY A 9 -1.61 -9.38 11.12
CA GLY A 9 -0.23 -9.81 10.97
C GLY A 9 0.08 -10.59 9.70
N SER A 10 -0.89 -10.78 8.80
CA SER A 10 -0.64 -11.51 7.55
C SER A 10 -1.51 -11.09 6.39
N ILE A 11 -1.04 -11.38 5.18
CA ILE A 11 -1.79 -11.20 3.95
C ILE A 11 -1.40 -12.34 2.99
N THR A 12 -2.40 -12.94 2.34
CA THR A 12 -2.18 -14.05 1.42
C THR A 12 -2.46 -13.60 -0.01
N ILE A 13 -1.48 -13.81 -0.89
CA ILE A 13 -1.53 -13.38 -2.29
C ILE A 13 -1.14 -14.55 -3.16
N ASN A 14 -2.02 -14.96 -4.10
CA ASN A 14 -1.78 -16.10 -4.97
C ASN A 14 -1.38 -17.36 -4.18
N GLY A 15 -2.02 -17.59 -3.05
CA GLY A 15 -1.75 -18.74 -2.20
C GLY A 15 -0.51 -18.63 -1.30
N ILE A 16 0.26 -17.54 -1.39
CA ILE A 16 1.45 -17.32 -0.57
C ILE A 16 1.12 -16.35 0.56
N THR A 17 1.40 -16.76 1.80
CA THR A 17 1.14 -15.92 2.98
C THR A 17 2.39 -15.14 3.38
N TYR A 18 2.24 -13.83 3.48
CA TYR A 18 3.29 -12.91 3.94
C TYR A 18 2.94 -12.43 5.35
N THR A 19 3.93 -12.43 6.25
CA THR A 19 3.73 -12.01 7.65
C THR A 19 4.35 -10.65 7.94
N HIS A 20 4.44 -9.82 6.92
CA HIS A 20 4.94 -8.45 7.02
C HIS A 20 4.19 -7.58 6.01
N ASP A 21 4.30 -6.27 6.17
CA ASP A 21 3.73 -5.33 5.21
C ASP A 21 4.35 -5.53 3.83
N ILE A 22 3.55 -5.37 2.79
CA ILE A 22 3.99 -5.63 1.42
C ILE A 22 3.64 -4.47 0.50
N LEU A 23 4.42 -4.36 -0.58
CA LEU A 23 4.17 -3.47 -1.69
C LEU A 23 3.99 -4.33 -2.94
N ILE A 24 2.89 -4.15 -3.65
CA ILE A 24 2.65 -4.82 -4.93
C ILE A 24 2.93 -3.82 -6.03
N GLN A 25 3.93 -4.13 -6.85
CA GLN A 25 4.36 -3.28 -7.95
C GLN A 25 3.40 -3.39 -9.15
N LEU A 26 3.55 -2.50 -10.13
CA LEU A 26 2.73 -2.54 -11.34
C LEU A 26 2.78 -3.89 -12.05
N SER A 27 3.93 -4.54 -12.02
CA SER A 27 4.11 -5.88 -12.60
C SER A 27 3.33 -6.97 -11.88
N GLY A 28 2.87 -6.70 -10.66
CA GLY A 28 2.28 -7.69 -9.77
C GLY A 28 3.31 -8.33 -8.84
N GLU A 29 4.59 -7.98 -8.96
CA GLU A 29 5.62 -8.49 -8.04
C GLU A 29 5.38 -7.97 -6.63
N VAL A 30 5.49 -8.86 -5.64
CA VAL A 30 5.30 -8.53 -4.24
C VAL A 30 6.66 -8.35 -3.60
N VAL A 31 6.88 -7.19 -3.00
CA VAL A 31 8.12 -6.89 -2.26
C VAL A 31 7.76 -6.43 -0.85
N LYS A 32 8.72 -6.52 0.06
CA LYS A 32 8.52 -6.07 1.44
C LYS A 32 8.45 -4.54 1.48
N ARG A 33 7.48 -4.01 2.23
CA ARG A 33 7.38 -2.56 2.49
C ARG A 33 8.63 -2.06 3.22
N LYS A 34 9.12 -0.89 2.84
CA LYS A 34 10.28 -0.25 3.51
C LYS A 34 9.82 0.74 4.57
N LYS A 35 9.34 0.21 5.71
CA LYS A 35 8.86 1.01 6.84
C LYS A 35 9.88 2.01 7.37
N LYS A 36 11.17 1.68 7.30
CA LYS A 36 12.22 2.54 7.84
C LYS A 36 12.26 3.91 7.15
N LEU A 37 11.79 4.01 5.92
CA LEU A 37 11.74 5.28 5.20
C LEU A 37 10.72 6.25 5.81
N SER A 38 9.75 5.74 6.55
CA SER A 38 8.78 6.55 7.29
C SER A 38 9.20 6.72 8.73
N LYS A 39 9.68 5.64 9.37
CA LYS A 39 10.07 5.69 10.78
C LYS A 39 11.16 6.71 11.08
N LYS A 40 12.09 6.91 10.17
CA LYS A 40 13.18 7.87 10.37
C LYS A 40 12.70 9.32 10.44
N TYR A 41 11.53 9.63 9.90
CA TYR A 41 10.97 10.98 9.93
C TYR A 41 9.93 11.15 11.04
N TYR A 42 9.11 10.14 11.27
CA TYR A 42 7.94 10.25 12.14
C TYR A 42 8.02 9.36 13.40
N GLY A 43 9.05 8.55 13.54
CA GLY A 43 9.17 7.62 14.66
C GLY A 43 8.15 6.48 14.64
N THR A 44 7.37 6.38 13.57
CA THR A 44 6.34 5.36 13.41
C THR A 44 6.18 5.00 11.94
N SER A 45 5.72 3.78 11.67
CA SER A 45 5.37 3.35 10.31
C SER A 45 3.91 3.66 9.96
N HIS A 46 3.15 4.27 10.87
CA HIS A 46 1.74 4.60 10.64
C HIS A 46 1.53 5.91 9.88
N ILE A 47 2.61 6.64 9.60
CA ILE A 47 2.55 7.85 8.77
C ILE A 47 3.53 7.62 7.62
N ILE A 48 3.00 7.53 6.40
CA ILE A 48 3.83 7.31 5.21
C ILE A 48 4.52 8.60 4.81
N SER A 49 5.85 8.58 4.82
CA SER A 49 6.66 9.73 4.46
C SER A 49 6.71 9.96 2.95
N LEU A 50 7.17 11.15 2.56
CA LEU A 50 7.45 11.45 1.16
C LEU A 50 8.46 10.45 0.57
N GLU A 51 9.52 10.12 1.31
CA GLU A 51 10.53 9.19 0.82
C GLU A 51 9.97 7.81 0.57
N GLU A 52 9.09 7.32 1.45
CA GLU A 52 8.42 6.04 1.22
C GLU A 52 7.47 6.13 0.02
N ALA A 53 6.74 7.24 -0.12
CA ALA A 53 5.86 7.47 -1.27
C ALA A 53 6.64 7.44 -2.59
N GLU A 54 7.80 8.09 -2.62
CA GLU A 54 8.68 8.10 -3.79
C GLU A 54 9.18 6.68 -4.13
N PHE A 55 9.51 5.90 -3.09
CA PHE A 55 9.96 4.53 -3.30
C PHE A 55 8.84 3.65 -3.87
N ALA A 56 7.61 3.81 -3.38
CA ALA A 56 6.48 2.99 -3.82
C ALA A 56 5.98 3.37 -5.21
N TYR A 57 6.07 4.64 -5.57
CA TYR A 57 5.54 5.13 -6.83
C TYR A 57 6.32 4.58 -8.02
N GLU A 58 5.59 4.20 -9.07
CA GLU A 58 6.18 3.82 -10.35
C GLU A 58 5.59 4.67 -11.45
N LYS A 59 6.44 5.11 -12.38
CA LYS A 59 6.00 5.91 -13.52
C LYS A 59 4.95 5.14 -14.34
N GLY A 60 3.86 5.80 -14.63
CA GLY A 60 2.75 5.18 -15.34
C GLY A 60 1.67 4.63 -14.43
N CYS A 61 1.92 4.58 -13.12
CA CYS A 61 0.91 4.23 -12.14
C CYS A 61 -0.15 5.33 -12.05
N ASP A 62 -1.42 4.95 -12.14
CA ASP A 62 -2.50 5.93 -12.00
C ASP A 62 -3.31 5.74 -10.72
N THR A 63 -3.11 4.64 -10.00
CA THR A 63 -3.85 4.35 -8.77
C THR A 63 -2.97 3.63 -7.75
N LEU A 64 -3.02 4.09 -6.51
CA LEU A 64 -2.47 3.39 -5.35
C LEU A 64 -3.62 2.95 -4.47
N VAL A 65 -3.72 1.65 -4.19
CA VAL A 65 -4.61 1.14 -3.14
C VAL A 65 -3.77 0.95 -1.89
N LEU A 66 -4.09 1.70 -0.84
CA LEU A 66 -3.37 1.67 0.43
C LEU A 66 -4.25 0.99 1.48
N GLY A 67 -3.84 -0.22 1.87
CA GLY A 67 -4.44 -0.92 3.00
C GLY A 67 -3.85 -0.36 4.29
N THR A 68 -4.66 0.33 5.06
CA THR A 68 -4.22 1.14 6.20
C THR A 68 -4.09 0.37 7.50
N GLY A 69 -4.15 -0.95 7.44
CA GLY A 69 -4.07 -1.83 8.60
C GLY A 69 -5.41 -2.42 8.97
N GLN A 70 -5.40 -3.41 9.87
CA GLN A 70 -6.65 -4.07 10.30
C GLN A 70 -7.60 -3.09 10.99
N TYR A 71 -7.05 -2.05 11.64
CA TYR A 71 -7.82 -1.01 12.34
C TYR A 71 -7.72 0.36 11.66
N GLY A 72 -7.12 0.44 10.48
CA GLY A 72 -7.07 1.68 9.72
C GLY A 72 -6.17 2.78 10.27
N ASN A 73 -5.09 2.44 10.95
CA ASN A 73 -4.25 3.44 11.62
C ASN A 73 -3.20 4.12 10.73
N VAL A 74 -2.93 3.60 9.53
CA VAL A 74 -1.94 4.19 8.63
C VAL A 74 -2.56 5.33 7.83
N LYS A 75 -1.79 6.40 7.67
CA LYS A 75 -2.18 7.55 6.84
C LYS A 75 -0.99 8.08 6.05
N LEU A 76 -1.27 8.90 5.05
CA LEU A 76 -0.22 9.60 4.32
C LEU A 76 0.16 10.88 5.07
N SER A 77 1.46 11.22 5.07
CA SER A 77 1.87 12.56 5.45
C SER A 77 1.33 13.56 4.41
N PRO A 78 1.19 14.85 4.77
CA PRO A 78 0.78 15.86 3.79
C PRO A 78 1.68 15.89 2.55
N GLU A 79 2.99 15.71 2.74
CA GLU A 79 3.96 15.71 1.66
C GLU A 79 3.77 14.49 0.73
N ALA A 80 3.49 13.32 1.31
CA ALA A 80 3.22 12.11 0.52
C ALA A 80 1.93 12.26 -0.28
N ALA A 81 0.88 12.79 0.34
CA ALA A 81 -0.40 13.02 -0.34
C ALA A 81 -0.22 13.98 -1.51
N GLU A 82 0.50 15.07 -1.30
CA GLU A 82 0.79 16.05 -2.34
C GLU A 82 1.61 15.44 -3.48
N PHE A 83 2.57 14.58 -3.16
CA PHE A 83 3.37 13.88 -4.15
C PHE A 83 2.51 13.06 -5.10
N PHE A 84 1.60 12.25 -4.56
CA PHE A 84 0.72 11.43 -5.38
C PHE A 84 -0.23 12.28 -6.22
N GLU A 85 -0.77 13.34 -5.63
CA GLU A 85 -1.64 14.27 -6.36
C GLU A 85 -0.89 14.92 -7.51
N HIS A 86 0.33 15.36 -7.28
CA HIS A 86 1.16 16.00 -8.30
C HIS A 86 1.47 15.06 -9.46
N HIS A 87 1.62 13.75 -9.18
CA HIS A 87 1.86 12.73 -10.20
C HIS A 87 0.56 12.15 -10.79
N VAL A 88 -0.58 12.75 -10.47
CA VAL A 88 -1.90 12.32 -10.95
C VAL A 88 -2.14 10.85 -10.61
N CYS A 89 -1.69 10.43 -9.42
CA CYS A 89 -1.92 9.09 -8.91
C CYS A 89 -3.03 9.15 -7.86
N ARG A 90 -4.15 8.53 -8.14
CA ARG A 90 -5.28 8.46 -7.22
C ARG A 90 -4.92 7.53 -6.06
N VAL A 91 -5.12 7.98 -4.83
CA VAL A 91 -4.89 7.15 -3.65
C VAL A 91 -6.23 6.75 -3.02
N ILE A 92 -6.42 5.45 -2.85
CA ILE A 92 -7.59 4.89 -2.18
C ILE A 92 -7.12 4.33 -0.85
N LEU A 93 -7.51 4.98 0.26
CA LEU A 93 -7.16 4.54 1.61
C LEU A 93 -8.34 3.81 2.22
N MET A 94 -8.11 2.57 2.65
CA MET A 94 -9.13 1.74 3.30
C MET A 94 -8.45 0.81 4.29
N PRO A 95 -9.15 0.40 5.38
CA PRO A 95 -8.64 -0.69 6.22
C PRO A 95 -8.30 -1.90 5.34
N THR A 96 -7.24 -2.61 5.71
CA THR A 96 -6.70 -3.69 4.86
C THR A 96 -7.74 -4.74 4.47
N PRO A 97 -8.65 -5.19 5.35
CA PRO A 97 -9.67 -6.16 4.94
C PRO A 97 -10.55 -5.68 3.77
N ASP A 98 -10.85 -4.39 3.72
CA ASP A 98 -11.65 -3.82 2.64
C ASP A 98 -10.79 -3.52 1.42
N ALA A 99 -9.55 -3.12 1.65
CA ALA A 99 -8.61 -2.72 0.58
C ALA A 99 -8.25 -3.87 -0.35
N ILE A 100 -8.21 -5.11 0.15
CA ILE A 100 -7.85 -6.25 -0.71
C ILE A 100 -8.88 -6.46 -1.82
N GLU A 101 -10.15 -6.32 -1.51
CA GLU A 101 -11.21 -6.46 -2.53
C GLU A 101 -11.13 -5.33 -3.54
N THR A 102 -10.94 -4.11 -3.06
CA THR A 102 -10.79 -2.94 -3.93
C THR A 102 -9.59 -3.07 -4.85
N TYR A 103 -8.45 -3.54 -4.32
CA TYR A 103 -7.26 -3.78 -5.13
C TYR A 103 -7.55 -4.79 -6.24
N ASN A 104 -8.18 -5.91 -5.91
CA ASN A 104 -8.47 -6.95 -6.89
C ASN A 104 -9.34 -6.43 -8.04
N LYS A 105 -10.31 -5.57 -7.73
CA LYS A 105 -11.19 -4.96 -8.75
C LYS A 105 -10.47 -3.88 -9.55
N THR A 106 -9.74 -3.01 -8.86
CA THR A 106 -9.09 -1.85 -9.49
C THR A 106 -7.98 -2.28 -10.43
N ARG A 107 -7.21 -3.31 -10.06
CA ARG A 107 -6.11 -3.83 -10.83
C ARG A 107 -6.49 -4.22 -12.26
N GLY A 108 -7.71 -4.68 -12.47
CA GLY A 108 -8.21 -5.06 -13.79
C GLY A 108 -8.61 -3.87 -14.67
N LYS A 109 -8.68 -2.67 -14.11
CA LYS A 109 -9.20 -1.47 -14.78
C LYS A 109 -8.21 -0.32 -14.88
N ALA A 110 -7.21 -0.31 -14.02
CA ALA A 110 -6.25 0.78 -13.88
C ALA A 110 -4.86 0.25 -13.62
N LYS A 111 -3.84 1.08 -13.90
CA LYS A 111 -2.44 0.75 -13.61
C LYS A 111 -2.23 0.96 -12.11
N THR A 112 -2.32 -0.11 -11.35
CA THR A 112 -2.47 -0.09 -9.91
C THR A 112 -1.24 -0.64 -9.19
N ILE A 113 -0.79 0.10 -8.17
CA ILE A 113 0.14 -0.41 -7.15
C ILE A 113 -0.63 -0.59 -5.85
N GLY A 114 -0.15 -1.48 -4.99
CA GLY A 114 -0.78 -1.72 -3.70
C GLY A 114 0.23 -1.65 -2.57
N LEU A 115 -0.12 -1.00 -1.47
CA LEU A 115 0.70 -0.94 -0.27
C LEU A 115 -0.18 -1.36 0.90
N PHE A 116 0.20 -2.43 1.59
CA PHE A 116 -0.67 -3.04 2.60
C PHE A 116 0.04 -3.19 3.94
N HIS A 117 -0.54 -2.53 4.96
CA HIS A 117 -0.15 -2.69 6.35
C HIS A 117 -0.96 -3.84 6.94
N VAL A 118 -0.30 -4.85 7.53
CA VAL A 118 -0.98 -6.07 7.96
C VAL A 118 -1.33 -6.12 9.45
N THR A 119 -0.81 -5.19 10.24
CA THR A 119 -1.16 -5.07 11.67
C THR A 119 -2.16 -3.94 11.90
N CYS A 120 -2.06 -3.20 12.98
CA CYS A 120 -3.05 -2.17 13.29
C CYS A 120 -2.95 -0.94 12.40
#